data_cc8ed9a6d53256e8761b27ac728b9685
#
_entry.id   cc8ed9a6d53256e8761b27ac728b9685
#
_cell.length_a   1.000
_cell.length_b   1.000
_cell.length_c   1.000
_cell.angle_alpha   90.00
_cell.angle_beta   90.00
_cell.angle_gamma   90.00
#
_symmetry.space_group_name_H-M   'P 1'
#
loop_
_entity.id
_entity.type
_entity.pdbx_description
1 polymer ?
#
loop_
_entity_poly.entity_id
_entity_poly.type
_entity_poly.pdbx_seq_one_letter_code
_entity_poly.pdbx_strand_id
1 'polypeptide(L)'
;LLSLDKDQLTRDERNGVCGTLIRCGHFSEAYEMVCRYGLEGLPVNLLLRLCGRMLLQNLFDRDDHLLYLTWYVFEHEKPDSVILDYLCEHFNGTVDQMYRVLMQGLRLRVETYDLEERLVAQMLFTGNTAKLDRVFELYASRKKTGENIVRAYFTVKSVEYFLENRPTDDKVFAFLEGAVQGSSDRERIPDIYLLALTKYYATLPELSEEQRRLCQSVVDVLLDAGMIFAYFKDLARFIHIPGNILDKEIIEYHGNRAVRPYLRLRILPQEEEFHYEEMRLVYRDIYIREKVIFEGETLEYQIEEEEDGVRKTKEKGEISCREIPGRSRESRFAALNEMSLSLKVNNETALREKMREYQKRDAAVSALFPIA
;
A
#
# COMPACT_ATOMS: atom_id res chain seq x y z
N LEU A 1 39.43 18.07 41.71
CA LEU A 1 38.23 17.58 41.04
C LEU A 1 38.50 16.30 40.22
N LEU A 2 39.65 16.25 39.50
CA LEU A 2 40.01 15.08 38.66
C LEU A 2 40.32 13.83 39.51
N SER A 3 40.80 13.98 40.73
CA SER A 3 41.16 12.90 41.64
C SER A 3 40.07 12.48 42.61
N LEU A 4 38.86 13.07 42.53
CA LEU A 4 37.71 12.70 43.35
C LEU A 4 37.12 11.37 42.91
N ASP A 5 36.75 10.54 43.92
CA ASP A 5 35.95 9.33 43.63
C ASP A 5 34.50 9.76 43.36
N LYS A 6 34.16 9.81 42.09
CA LYS A 6 32.88 10.32 41.58
C LYS A 6 31.69 9.38 41.90
N ASP A 7 31.97 8.12 42.22
CA ASP A 7 30.92 7.17 42.58
C ASP A 7 30.36 7.39 43.98
N GLN A 8 31.13 8.04 44.86
CA GLN A 8 30.70 8.39 46.23
C GLN A 8 29.93 9.73 46.32
N LEU A 9 29.91 10.50 45.24
CA LEU A 9 29.22 11.80 45.22
C LEU A 9 27.70 11.62 45.04
N THR A 10 26.94 12.50 45.67
CA THR A 10 25.51 12.66 45.37
C THR A 10 25.31 13.16 43.95
N ARG A 11 24.10 13.06 43.42
CA ARG A 11 23.77 13.58 42.07
C ARG A 11 24.10 15.06 41.92
N ASP A 12 23.74 15.89 42.90
CA ASP A 12 23.95 17.33 42.81
C ASP A 12 25.42 17.67 42.86
N GLU A 13 26.22 16.97 43.67
CA GLU A 13 27.67 17.13 43.73
C GLU A 13 28.31 16.72 42.41
N ARG A 14 27.88 15.58 41.80
CA ARG A 14 28.35 15.18 40.50
C ARG A 14 28.05 16.22 39.41
N ASN A 15 26.82 16.75 39.39
CA ASN A 15 26.44 17.83 38.48
C ASN A 15 27.30 19.11 38.72
N GLY A 16 27.58 19.45 39.94
CA GLY A 16 28.48 20.55 40.28
C GLY A 16 29.91 20.34 39.77
N VAL A 17 30.46 19.15 39.95
CA VAL A 17 31.78 18.75 39.44
C VAL A 17 31.78 18.77 37.90
N CYS A 18 30.82 18.14 37.24
CA CYS A 18 30.70 18.11 35.80
C CYS A 18 30.60 19.51 35.21
N GLY A 19 29.70 20.37 35.76
CA GLY A 19 29.58 21.76 35.34
C GLY A 19 30.84 22.59 35.51
N THR A 20 31.65 22.30 36.56
CA THR A 20 32.94 22.97 36.76
C THR A 20 33.99 22.48 35.74
N LEU A 21 34.04 21.18 35.45
CA LEU A 21 34.94 20.65 34.43
C LEU A 21 34.65 21.30 33.06
N ILE A 22 33.39 21.44 32.70
CA ILE A 22 32.99 22.10 31.44
C ILE A 22 33.45 23.56 31.43
N ARG A 23 33.28 24.28 32.53
CA ARG A 23 33.71 25.70 32.65
C ARG A 23 35.23 25.87 32.56
N CYS A 24 35.96 24.90 33.11
CA CYS A 24 37.42 24.92 33.10
C CYS A 24 38.03 24.32 31.79
N GLY A 25 37.21 23.82 30.89
CA GLY A 25 37.67 23.28 29.59
C GLY A 25 38.10 21.83 29.61
N HIS A 26 37.83 21.08 30.69
CA HIS A 26 38.05 19.64 30.81
C HIS A 26 36.89 18.87 30.21
N PHE A 27 36.75 18.96 28.88
CA PHE A 27 35.55 18.45 28.16
C PHE A 27 35.51 16.93 28.11
N SER A 28 36.65 16.25 27.92
CA SER A 28 36.71 14.80 27.86
C SER A 28 36.24 14.15 29.16
N GLU A 29 36.76 14.64 30.30
CA GLU A 29 36.37 14.14 31.62
C GLU A 29 34.91 14.45 31.97
N ALA A 30 34.43 15.63 31.54
CA ALA A 30 33.02 15.99 31.68
C ALA A 30 32.14 15.08 30.83
N TYR A 31 32.55 14.76 29.63
CA TYR A 31 31.83 13.87 28.73
C TYR A 31 31.75 12.45 29.28
N GLU A 32 32.87 11.89 29.78
CA GLU A 32 32.85 10.59 30.47
C GLU A 32 31.88 10.59 31.66
N MET A 33 31.80 11.69 32.44
CA MET A 33 30.82 11.80 33.53
C MET A 33 29.38 11.76 32.98
N VAL A 34 29.10 12.48 31.92
CA VAL A 34 27.78 12.52 31.29
C VAL A 34 27.41 11.12 30.73
N CYS A 35 28.32 10.43 30.09
CA CYS A 35 28.11 9.07 29.61
C CYS A 35 27.82 8.08 30.76
N ARG A 36 28.49 8.25 31.89
CA ARG A 36 28.36 7.31 33.03
C ARG A 36 27.17 7.59 33.92
N TYR A 37 26.85 8.87 34.18
CA TYR A 37 25.86 9.26 35.19
C TYR A 37 24.63 9.96 34.63
N GLY A 38 24.58 10.23 33.32
CA GLY A 38 23.46 10.88 32.65
C GLY A 38 23.52 12.41 32.62
N LEU A 39 22.56 13.01 31.91
CA LEU A 39 22.48 14.47 31.66
C LEU A 39 21.60 15.24 32.68
N GLU A 40 20.82 14.53 33.47
CA GLU A 40 19.76 15.12 34.27
C GLU A 40 20.30 16.07 35.36
N GLY A 41 19.75 17.28 35.40
CA GLY A 41 20.11 18.34 36.36
C GLY A 41 21.28 19.20 35.93
N LEU A 42 21.92 18.93 34.77
CA LEU A 42 22.91 19.83 34.20
C LEU A 42 22.22 20.96 33.41
N PRO A 43 22.68 22.21 33.58
CA PRO A 43 22.16 23.34 32.79
C PRO A 43 22.42 23.15 31.29
N VAL A 44 21.39 23.39 30.46
CA VAL A 44 21.44 23.16 29.00
C VAL A 44 22.54 23.97 28.32
N ASN A 45 22.81 25.18 28.78
CA ASN A 45 23.90 26.00 28.23
C ASN A 45 25.30 25.38 28.44
N LEU A 46 25.50 24.62 29.51
CA LEU A 46 26.74 23.88 29.72
C LEU A 46 26.79 22.65 28.85
N LEU A 47 25.68 21.96 28.68
CA LEU A 47 25.55 20.81 27.76
C LEU A 47 25.76 21.25 26.33
N LEU A 48 25.25 22.40 25.89
CA LEU A 48 25.50 23.00 24.59
C LEU A 48 27.00 23.21 24.35
N ARG A 49 27.70 23.79 25.34
CA ARG A 49 29.16 24.00 25.26
C ARG A 49 29.93 22.69 25.18
N LEU A 50 29.55 21.69 26.00
CA LEU A 50 30.15 20.34 25.96
C LEU A 50 29.93 19.69 24.62
N CYS A 51 28.67 19.66 24.16
CA CYS A 51 28.27 19.10 22.88
C CYS A 51 29.07 19.68 21.70
N GLY A 52 29.12 21.02 21.59
CA GLY A 52 29.86 21.67 20.51
C GLY A 52 31.37 21.33 20.51
N ARG A 53 31.98 21.14 21.70
CA ARG A 53 33.39 20.71 21.77
C ARG A 53 33.62 19.27 21.44
N MET A 54 32.73 18.38 21.88
CA MET A 54 32.81 16.95 21.53
C MET A 54 32.55 16.72 20.05
N LEU A 55 31.62 17.43 19.43
CA LEU A 55 31.38 17.40 18.00
C LEU A 55 32.60 17.84 17.18
N LEU A 56 33.32 18.88 17.58
CA LEU A 56 34.54 19.30 16.90
C LEU A 56 35.67 18.25 16.95
N GLN A 57 35.64 17.35 17.91
CA GLN A 57 36.62 16.27 18.06
C GLN A 57 36.20 14.98 17.33
N ASN A 58 34.90 14.73 17.17
CA ASN A 58 34.33 13.46 16.69
C ASN A 58 33.30 13.66 15.56
N LEU A 59 33.53 14.61 14.65
CA LEU A 59 32.55 15.00 13.62
C LEU A 59 32.13 13.85 12.68
N PHE A 60 32.98 12.85 12.51
CA PHE A 60 32.76 11.81 11.49
C PHE A 60 32.39 10.44 12.06
N ASP A 61 32.50 10.25 13.37
CA ASP A 61 32.23 8.98 14.00
C ASP A 61 30.88 9.02 14.76
N ARG A 62 30.04 8.03 14.47
CA ARG A 62 28.79 7.86 15.21
C ARG A 62 29.10 7.39 16.63
N ASP A 63 28.76 8.22 17.60
CA ASP A 63 28.79 7.90 19.02
C ASP A 63 27.37 8.04 19.59
N ASP A 64 26.81 6.97 20.11
CA ASP A 64 25.42 6.95 20.59
C ASP A 64 25.21 7.86 21.82
N HIS A 65 26.21 8.05 22.68
CA HIS A 65 26.15 9.01 23.79
C HIS A 65 26.20 10.44 23.29
N LEU A 66 27.06 10.72 22.30
CA LEU A 66 27.13 12.02 21.66
C LEU A 66 25.86 12.33 20.90
N LEU A 67 25.28 11.35 20.22
CA LEU A 67 24.00 11.49 19.53
C LEU A 67 22.86 11.81 20.52
N TYR A 68 22.81 11.13 21.67
CA TYR A 68 21.85 11.41 22.72
C TYR A 68 22.05 12.82 23.32
N LEU A 69 23.28 13.22 23.61
CA LEU A 69 23.59 14.56 24.09
C LEU A 69 23.18 15.62 23.05
N THR A 70 23.51 15.41 21.79
CA THR A 70 23.18 16.32 20.68
C THR A 70 21.67 16.47 20.50
N TRP A 71 20.95 15.34 20.55
CA TRP A 71 19.50 15.35 20.51
C TRP A 71 18.87 16.10 21.70
N TYR A 72 19.35 15.85 22.91
CA TYR A 72 18.87 16.53 24.11
C TYR A 72 19.03 18.05 24.00
N VAL A 73 20.21 18.52 23.55
CA VAL A 73 20.46 19.97 23.35
C VAL A 73 19.55 20.50 22.24
N PHE A 74 19.33 19.77 21.16
CA PHE A 74 18.42 20.17 20.09
C PHE A 74 16.97 20.37 20.55
N GLU A 75 16.50 19.58 21.51
CA GLU A 75 15.15 19.72 22.06
C GLU A 75 14.96 20.92 22.97
N HIS A 76 16.02 21.37 23.65
CA HIS A 76 15.94 22.38 24.71
C HIS A 76 16.48 23.74 24.31
N GLU A 77 17.30 23.82 23.27
CA GLU A 77 17.93 25.07 22.83
C GLU A 77 17.77 25.27 21.33
N LYS A 78 18.05 26.49 20.84
CA LYS A 78 18.15 26.72 19.39
C LYS A 78 19.40 26.01 18.86
N PRO A 79 19.25 25.06 17.97
CA PRO A 79 20.39 24.33 17.41
C PRO A 79 21.26 25.28 16.58
N ASP A 80 22.57 25.13 16.69
CA ASP A 80 23.52 25.70 15.74
C ASP A 80 23.72 24.74 14.52
N SER A 81 24.49 25.21 13.54
CA SER A 81 24.72 24.44 12.33
C SER A 81 25.50 23.14 12.58
N VAL A 82 26.40 23.10 13.55
CA VAL A 82 27.24 21.93 13.84
C VAL A 82 26.41 20.81 14.46
N ILE A 83 25.50 21.17 15.39
CA ILE A 83 24.57 20.23 16.00
C ILE A 83 23.64 19.65 14.95
N LEU A 84 23.10 20.49 14.07
CA LEU A 84 22.21 20.01 13.00
C LEU A 84 22.94 19.18 11.96
N ASP A 85 24.15 19.51 11.61
CA ASP A 85 24.98 18.73 10.68
C ASP A 85 25.14 17.30 11.19
N TYR A 86 25.55 17.14 12.45
CA TYR A 86 25.70 15.83 13.08
C TYR A 86 24.36 15.05 13.18
N LEU A 87 23.25 15.74 13.52
CA LEU A 87 21.95 15.10 13.57
C LEU A 87 21.44 14.70 12.18
N CYS A 88 21.66 15.53 11.16
CA CYS A 88 21.31 15.18 9.78
C CYS A 88 22.05 13.93 9.31
N GLU A 89 23.30 13.75 9.70
CA GLU A 89 24.10 12.60 9.31
C GLU A 89 23.73 11.31 10.08
N HIS A 90 23.55 11.40 11.39
CA HIS A 90 23.51 10.21 12.25
C HIS A 90 22.17 9.92 12.92
N PHE A 91 21.24 10.90 13.01
CA PHE A 91 20.04 10.74 13.80
C PHE A 91 18.99 9.84 13.14
N ASN A 92 18.54 8.84 13.89
CA ASN A 92 17.40 8.00 13.58
C ASN A 92 16.41 8.03 14.74
N GLY A 93 15.23 8.56 14.52
CA GLY A 93 14.18 8.69 15.50
C GLY A 93 12.80 8.41 14.94
N THR A 94 11.77 8.94 15.58
CA THR A 94 10.42 8.91 15.04
C THR A 94 10.30 9.79 13.79
N VAL A 95 9.27 9.55 12.97
CA VAL A 95 8.98 10.39 11.79
C VAL A 95 8.93 11.86 12.13
N ASP A 96 8.28 12.23 13.24
CA ASP A 96 8.18 13.64 13.66
C ASP A 96 9.51 14.24 14.09
N GLN A 97 10.32 13.47 14.80
CA GLN A 97 11.64 13.91 15.24
C GLN A 97 12.58 14.13 14.04
N MET A 98 12.69 13.14 13.14
CA MET A 98 13.50 13.22 11.93
C MET A 98 13.03 14.37 11.01
N TYR A 99 11.72 14.56 10.87
CA TYR A 99 11.16 15.68 10.10
C TYR A 99 11.54 17.04 10.70
N ARG A 100 11.52 17.17 12.03
CA ARG A 100 11.98 18.39 12.70
C ARG A 100 13.45 18.68 12.44
N VAL A 101 14.32 17.66 12.51
CA VAL A 101 15.75 17.79 12.19
C VAL A 101 15.92 18.25 10.75
N LEU A 102 15.26 17.59 9.80
CA LEU A 102 15.30 17.95 8.38
C LEU A 102 14.90 19.42 8.16
N MET A 103 13.78 19.85 8.71
CA MET A 103 13.27 21.22 8.51
C MET A 103 14.21 22.28 9.09
N GLN A 104 14.82 22.02 10.24
CA GLN A 104 15.80 22.93 10.82
C GLN A 104 17.13 22.92 10.06
N GLY A 105 17.59 21.73 9.61
CA GLY A 105 18.77 21.61 8.77
C GLY A 105 18.63 22.40 7.48
N LEU A 106 17.49 22.28 6.79
CA LEU A 106 17.19 23.07 5.59
C LEU A 106 17.14 24.57 5.85
N ARG A 107 16.58 24.98 7.00
CA ARG A 107 16.53 26.40 7.40
C ARG A 107 17.91 27.02 7.61
N LEU A 108 18.82 26.27 8.23
CA LEU A 108 20.20 26.69 8.47
C LEU A 108 21.16 26.34 7.31
N ARG A 109 20.65 25.74 6.23
CA ARG A 109 21.40 25.35 5.02
C ARG A 109 22.56 24.40 5.31
N VAL A 110 22.40 23.50 6.28
CA VAL A 110 23.37 22.41 6.51
C VAL A 110 23.15 21.29 5.51
N GLU A 111 24.15 20.45 5.34
CA GLU A 111 24.02 19.22 4.53
C GLU A 111 23.02 18.27 5.19
N THR A 112 22.14 17.69 4.40
CA THR A 112 21.09 16.78 4.90
C THR A 112 21.45 15.31 4.69
N TYR A 113 22.59 15.04 4.08
CA TYR A 113 23.08 13.69 3.77
C TYR A 113 21.97 12.80 3.19
N ASP A 114 21.75 11.64 3.76
CA ASP A 114 20.68 10.69 3.41
C ASP A 114 19.44 10.78 4.35
N LEU A 115 19.34 11.85 5.15
CA LEU A 115 18.26 11.99 6.14
C LEU A 115 16.87 11.88 5.51
N GLU A 116 16.66 12.44 4.31
CA GLU A 116 15.37 12.33 3.60
C GLU A 116 15.04 10.88 3.27
N GLU A 117 16.02 10.09 2.82
CA GLU A 117 15.82 8.68 2.48
C GLU A 117 15.49 7.86 3.73
N ARG A 118 16.23 8.09 4.82
CA ARG A 118 15.96 7.45 6.13
C ARG A 118 14.60 7.84 6.67
N LEU A 119 14.22 9.11 6.54
CA LEU A 119 12.91 9.60 6.96
C LEU A 119 11.78 8.94 6.15
N VAL A 120 11.92 8.85 4.83
CA VAL A 120 10.93 8.17 3.98
C VAL A 120 10.87 6.68 4.31
N ALA A 121 12.01 6.02 4.53
CA ALA A 121 12.03 4.63 4.96
C ALA A 121 11.30 4.42 6.30
N GLN A 122 11.47 5.34 7.26
CA GLN A 122 10.77 5.32 8.54
C GLN A 122 9.26 5.58 8.39
N MET A 123 8.85 6.47 7.49
CA MET A 123 7.43 6.68 7.15
C MET A 123 6.79 5.40 6.61
N LEU A 124 7.46 4.71 5.69
CA LEU A 124 6.99 3.45 5.12
C LEU A 124 6.91 2.35 6.18
N PHE A 125 7.92 2.23 7.02
CA PHE A 125 7.97 1.21 8.07
C PHE A 125 6.85 1.38 9.10
N THR A 126 6.55 2.62 9.49
CA THR A 126 5.53 2.93 10.51
C THR A 126 4.13 3.12 9.94
N GLY A 127 3.97 3.23 8.62
CA GLY A 127 2.72 3.61 7.96
C GLY A 127 2.34 5.10 8.16
N ASN A 128 3.21 5.90 8.77
CA ASN A 128 2.95 7.34 8.99
C ASN A 128 3.43 8.18 7.80
N THR A 129 2.62 8.23 6.75
CA THR A 129 2.93 8.93 5.49
C THR A 129 2.44 10.38 5.43
N ALA A 130 1.88 10.92 6.51
CA ALA A 130 1.25 12.25 6.52
C ALA A 130 2.15 13.43 6.05
N LYS A 131 3.48 13.27 6.15
CA LYS A 131 4.44 14.30 5.73
C LYS A 131 5.17 13.97 4.41
N LEU A 132 4.81 12.87 3.77
CA LEU A 132 5.51 12.38 2.59
C LEU A 132 5.44 13.37 1.41
N ASP A 133 4.27 13.95 1.15
CA ASP A 133 4.10 14.95 0.07
C ASP A 133 5.06 16.13 0.26
N ARG A 134 5.13 16.62 1.50
CA ARG A 134 6.02 17.76 1.81
C ARG A 134 7.50 17.42 1.68
N VAL A 135 7.90 16.25 2.13
CA VAL A 135 9.28 15.77 1.98
C VAL A 135 9.63 15.61 0.49
N PHE A 136 8.72 15.05 -0.29
CA PHE A 136 8.91 14.89 -1.74
C PHE A 136 9.03 16.25 -2.46
N GLU A 137 8.16 17.21 -2.16
CA GLU A 137 8.25 18.58 -2.71
C GLU A 137 9.59 19.25 -2.40
N LEU A 138 10.04 19.17 -1.14
CA LEU A 138 11.33 19.73 -0.71
C LEU A 138 12.50 19.05 -1.42
N TYR A 139 12.43 17.74 -1.60
CA TYR A 139 13.42 16.97 -2.33
C TYR A 139 13.48 17.36 -3.81
N ALA A 140 12.33 17.40 -4.49
CA ALA A 140 12.21 17.78 -5.89
C ALA A 140 12.68 19.22 -6.14
N SER A 141 12.37 20.16 -5.23
CA SER A 141 12.77 21.57 -5.35
C SER A 141 14.30 21.78 -5.35
N ARG A 142 15.06 20.85 -4.74
CA ARG A 142 16.52 20.91 -4.68
C ARG A 142 17.22 20.21 -5.82
N LYS A 143 16.48 19.72 -6.83
CA LYS A 143 17.00 18.98 -7.98
C LYS A 143 17.88 17.76 -7.59
N LYS A 144 17.66 17.19 -6.42
CA LYS A 144 18.25 15.92 -6.05
C LYS A 144 17.55 14.82 -6.87
N THR A 145 18.28 13.92 -7.49
CA THR A 145 17.78 12.88 -8.40
C THR A 145 17.92 11.48 -7.81
N GLY A 146 17.66 11.31 -6.52
CA GLY A 146 17.68 10.00 -5.88
C GLY A 146 16.47 9.17 -6.30
N GLU A 147 16.70 8.11 -7.05
CA GLU A 147 15.65 7.21 -7.52
C GLU A 147 14.81 6.61 -6.38
N ASN A 148 15.41 6.41 -5.21
CA ASN A 148 14.76 5.77 -4.07
C ASN A 148 13.58 6.57 -3.51
N ILE A 149 13.74 7.89 -3.31
CA ILE A 149 12.65 8.73 -2.79
C ILE A 149 11.52 8.85 -3.80
N VAL A 150 11.85 9.03 -5.08
CA VAL A 150 10.89 9.11 -6.16
C VAL A 150 10.08 7.80 -6.22
N ARG A 151 10.77 6.66 -6.26
CA ARG A 151 10.12 5.35 -6.25
C ARG A 151 9.25 5.13 -5.02
N ALA A 152 9.75 5.48 -3.82
CA ALA A 152 9.00 5.35 -2.58
C ALA A 152 7.73 6.20 -2.59
N TYR A 153 7.82 7.46 -3.03
CA TYR A 153 6.67 8.36 -3.15
C TYR A 153 5.57 7.79 -4.03
N PHE A 154 5.91 7.42 -5.26
CA PHE A 154 4.92 6.89 -6.21
C PHE A 154 4.38 5.52 -5.79
N THR A 155 5.20 4.70 -5.09
CA THR A 155 4.71 3.45 -4.50
C THR A 155 3.64 3.71 -3.43
N VAL A 156 3.87 4.66 -2.52
CA VAL A 156 2.89 5.01 -1.48
C VAL A 156 1.61 5.56 -2.12
N LYS A 157 1.72 6.49 -3.08
CA LYS A 157 0.55 7.05 -3.77
C LYS A 157 -0.25 5.98 -4.53
N SER A 158 0.43 5.02 -5.14
CA SER A 158 -0.22 3.88 -5.79
C SER A 158 -0.95 2.99 -4.78
N VAL A 159 -0.34 2.74 -3.60
CA VAL A 159 -0.98 1.98 -2.50
C VAL A 159 -2.21 2.71 -1.97
N GLU A 160 -2.09 4.00 -1.64
CA GLU A 160 -3.20 4.84 -1.15
C GLU A 160 -4.36 4.84 -2.15
N TYR A 161 -4.06 4.98 -3.45
CA TYR A 161 -5.09 4.96 -4.50
C TYR A 161 -5.72 3.59 -4.66
N PHE A 162 -4.92 2.53 -4.80
CA PHE A 162 -5.43 1.20 -5.14
C PHE A 162 -6.09 0.51 -3.96
N LEU A 163 -5.44 0.49 -2.77
CA LEU A 163 -5.91 -0.24 -1.60
C LEU A 163 -6.86 0.57 -0.71
N GLU A 164 -6.60 1.88 -0.56
CA GLU A 164 -7.34 2.72 0.37
C GLU A 164 -8.41 3.58 -0.31
N ASN A 165 -8.54 3.47 -1.64
CA ASN A 165 -9.46 4.26 -2.47
C ASN A 165 -9.31 5.79 -2.28
N ARG A 166 -8.10 6.26 -1.94
CA ARG A 166 -7.83 7.69 -1.81
C ARG A 166 -7.60 8.31 -3.18
N PRO A 167 -8.21 9.47 -3.46
CA PRO A 167 -7.93 10.19 -4.69
C PRO A 167 -6.46 10.63 -4.74
N THR A 168 -5.87 10.63 -5.92
CA THR A 168 -4.50 11.07 -6.15
C THR A 168 -4.40 12.00 -7.36
N ASP A 169 -3.27 12.71 -7.50
CA ASP A 169 -3.01 13.66 -8.59
C ASP A 169 -2.75 12.90 -9.92
N ASP A 170 -3.23 13.42 -11.02
CA ASP A 170 -2.99 12.89 -12.38
C ASP A 170 -1.49 12.74 -12.70
N LYS A 171 -0.62 13.54 -12.07
CA LYS A 171 0.83 13.41 -12.20
C LYS A 171 1.35 12.05 -11.73
N VAL A 172 0.66 11.43 -10.79
CA VAL A 172 1.01 10.06 -10.34
C VAL A 172 0.82 9.10 -11.50
N PHE A 173 -0.33 9.14 -12.16
CA PHE A 173 -0.62 8.25 -13.28
C PHE A 173 0.28 8.51 -14.48
N ALA A 174 0.59 9.77 -14.80
CA ALA A 174 1.57 10.11 -15.84
C ALA A 174 2.97 9.53 -15.54
N PHE A 175 3.39 9.53 -14.27
CA PHE A 175 4.63 8.87 -13.88
C PHE A 175 4.54 7.34 -14.04
N LEU A 176 3.42 6.72 -13.62
CA LEU A 176 3.22 5.28 -13.76
C LEU A 176 3.24 4.85 -15.23
N GLU A 177 2.54 5.58 -16.11
CA GLU A 177 2.57 5.35 -17.55
C GLU A 177 4.01 5.38 -18.09
N GLY A 178 4.76 6.44 -17.78
CA GLY A 178 6.15 6.58 -18.19
C GLY A 178 7.06 5.47 -17.66
N ALA A 179 6.87 5.05 -16.41
CA ALA A 179 7.63 3.97 -15.79
C ALA A 179 7.37 2.60 -16.45
N VAL A 180 6.11 2.34 -16.81
CA VAL A 180 5.72 1.08 -17.46
C VAL A 180 6.17 1.05 -18.92
N GLN A 181 6.04 2.16 -19.66
CA GLN A 181 6.48 2.28 -21.05
C GLN A 181 8.00 2.25 -21.19
N GLY A 182 8.71 2.92 -20.29
CA GLY A 182 10.18 3.05 -20.32
C GLY A 182 10.93 1.80 -19.87
N SER A 183 10.26 0.83 -19.25
CA SER A 183 10.89 -0.40 -18.77
C SER A 183 10.92 -1.46 -19.86
N SER A 184 12.13 -1.91 -20.21
CA SER A 184 12.34 -3.10 -21.06
C SER A 184 12.12 -4.42 -20.30
N ASP A 185 12.13 -4.36 -18.97
CA ASP A 185 12.01 -5.49 -18.06
C ASP A 185 10.86 -5.26 -17.08
N ARG A 186 9.71 -5.90 -17.36
CA ARG A 186 8.49 -5.74 -16.58
C ARG A 186 8.58 -6.35 -15.18
N GLU A 187 9.46 -7.33 -14.95
CA GLU A 187 9.67 -7.93 -13.64
C GLU A 187 10.25 -6.92 -12.63
N ARG A 188 10.79 -5.80 -13.10
CA ARG A 188 11.31 -4.72 -12.25
C ARG A 188 10.27 -3.66 -11.87
N ILE A 189 9.10 -3.71 -12.48
CA ILE A 189 8.03 -2.75 -12.18
C ILE A 189 7.24 -3.30 -10.99
N PRO A 190 7.03 -2.52 -9.91
CA PRO A 190 6.21 -2.95 -8.80
C PRO A 190 4.77 -3.25 -9.26
N ASP A 191 4.22 -4.40 -8.87
CA ASP A 191 2.83 -4.80 -9.22
C ASP A 191 1.82 -3.71 -8.86
N ILE A 192 2.04 -2.99 -7.77
CA ILE A 192 1.14 -1.91 -7.34
C ILE A 192 1.03 -0.77 -8.38
N TYR A 193 2.06 -0.55 -9.20
CA TYR A 193 2.00 0.42 -10.29
C TYR A 193 1.05 -0.05 -11.39
N LEU A 194 1.15 -1.32 -11.74
CA LEU A 194 0.29 -1.94 -12.76
C LEU A 194 -1.17 -1.94 -12.31
N LEU A 195 -1.40 -2.30 -11.04
CA LEU A 195 -2.72 -2.31 -10.43
C LEU A 195 -3.35 -0.91 -10.33
N ALA A 196 -2.59 0.07 -9.84
CA ALA A 196 -3.07 1.44 -9.74
C ALA A 196 -3.38 2.04 -11.13
N LEU A 197 -2.52 1.80 -12.12
CA LEU A 197 -2.70 2.30 -13.48
C LEU A 197 -3.92 1.69 -14.16
N THR A 198 -4.12 0.37 -14.06
CA THR A 198 -5.29 -0.29 -14.67
C THR A 198 -6.59 0.10 -13.99
N LYS A 199 -6.59 0.26 -12.65
CA LYS A 199 -7.75 0.79 -11.93
C LYS A 199 -8.08 2.21 -12.35
N TYR A 200 -7.08 3.07 -12.53
CA TYR A 200 -7.28 4.43 -13.05
C TYR A 200 -7.91 4.41 -14.45
N TYR A 201 -7.37 3.59 -15.37
CA TYR A 201 -7.94 3.47 -16.73
C TYR A 201 -9.40 3.01 -16.72
N ALA A 202 -9.79 2.15 -15.77
CA ALA A 202 -11.19 1.73 -15.61
C ALA A 202 -12.13 2.89 -15.24
N THR A 203 -11.62 3.98 -14.66
CA THR A 203 -12.44 5.16 -14.30
C THR A 203 -12.57 6.17 -15.44
N LEU A 204 -11.70 6.14 -16.47
CA LEU A 204 -11.71 7.12 -17.54
C LEU A 204 -12.87 6.89 -18.52
N PRO A 205 -13.47 7.94 -19.07
CA PRO A 205 -14.53 7.79 -20.07
C PRO A 205 -14.01 7.25 -21.41
N GLU A 206 -12.78 7.59 -21.77
CA GLU A 206 -12.10 7.18 -22.99
C GLU A 206 -10.61 6.96 -22.76
N LEU A 207 -10.00 6.10 -23.56
CA LEU A 207 -8.55 5.89 -23.60
C LEU A 207 -8.00 6.22 -24.98
N SER A 208 -6.82 6.82 -25.03
CA SER A 208 -6.06 6.96 -26.27
C SER A 208 -5.64 5.58 -26.79
N GLU A 209 -5.29 5.49 -28.06
CA GLU A 209 -4.83 4.25 -28.67
C GLU A 209 -3.56 3.70 -27.97
N GLU A 210 -2.67 4.58 -27.54
CA GLU A 210 -1.46 4.24 -26.80
C GLU A 210 -1.80 3.68 -25.41
N GLN A 211 -2.72 4.34 -24.70
CA GLN A 211 -3.20 3.87 -23.40
C GLN A 211 -3.93 2.52 -23.49
N ARG A 212 -4.71 2.29 -24.56
CA ARG A 212 -5.37 0.98 -24.79
C ARG A 212 -4.35 -0.13 -24.94
N ARG A 213 -3.30 0.08 -25.76
CA ARG A 213 -2.23 -0.91 -25.95
C ARG A 213 -1.48 -1.18 -24.66
N LEU A 214 -1.16 -0.13 -23.90
CA LEU A 214 -0.51 -0.25 -22.60
C LEU A 214 -1.41 -1.02 -21.62
N CYS A 215 -2.68 -0.63 -21.51
CA CYS A 215 -3.67 -1.27 -20.65
C CYS A 215 -3.81 -2.77 -20.97
N GLN A 216 -3.96 -3.13 -22.26
CA GLN A 216 -4.03 -4.53 -22.67
C GLN A 216 -2.82 -5.31 -22.21
N SER A 217 -1.62 -4.77 -22.50
CA SER A 217 -0.38 -5.48 -22.16
C SER A 217 -0.15 -5.61 -20.65
N VAL A 218 -0.64 -4.65 -19.85
CA VAL A 218 -0.57 -4.72 -18.38
C VAL A 218 -1.58 -5.73 -17.84
N VAL A 219 -2.81 -5.70 -18.33
CA VAL A 219 -3.85 -6.65 -17.91
C VAL A 219 -3.45 -8.09 -18.24
N ASP A 220 -2.86 -8.33 -19.41
CA ASP A 220 -2.37 -9.67 -19.79
C ASP A 220 -1.34 -10.19 -18.77
N VAL A 221 -0.40 -9.34 -18.32
CA VAL A 221 0.58 -9.68 -17.27
C VAL A 221 -0.09 -9.98 -15.93
N LEU A 222 -1.07 -9.17 -15.53
CA LEU A 222 -1.80 -9.38 -14.28
C LEU A 222 -2.60 -10.67 -14.30
N LEU A 223 -3.24 -10.98 -15.43
CA LEU A 223 -3.99 -12.23 -15.63
C LEU A 223 -3.09 -13.45 -15.61
N ASP A 224 -1.93 -13.40 -16.27
CA ASP A 224 -0.93 -14.46 -16.25
C ASP A 224 -0.41 -14.72 -14.83
N ALA A 225 -0.30 -13.67 -14.00
CA ALA A 225 0.03 -13.78 -12.58
C ALA A 225 -1.16 -14.24 -11.69
N GLY A 226 -2.34 -14.48 -12.27
CA GLY A 226 -3.55 -14.87 -11.55
C GLY A 226 -4.20 -13.74 -10.74
N MET A 227 -3.83 -12.49 -11.01
CA MET A 227 -4.40 -11.31 -10.38
C MET A 227 -5.65 -10.86 -11.13
N ILE A 228 -6.81 -11.20 -10.58
CA ILE A 228 -8.12 -10.89 -11.15
C ILE A 228 -8.86 -9.96 -10.17
N PHE A 229 -9.48 -8.90 -10.71
CA PHE A 229 -10.19 -7.90 -9.92
C PHE A 229 -11.54 -7.56 -10.56
N ALA A 230 -12.51 -7.12 -9.75
CA ALA A 230 -13.85 -6.80 -10.21
C ALA A 230 -13.87 -5.69 -11.28
N TYR A 231 -13.00 -4.67 -11.16
CA TYR A 231 -12.92 -3.55 -12.11
C TYR A 231 -12.42 -3.95 -13.52
N PHE A 232 -11.90 -5.17 -13.72
CA PHE A 232 -11.54 -5.63 -15.06
C PHE A 232 -12.73 -5.67 -16.00
N LYS A 233 -13.94 -5.88 -15.48
CA LYS A 233 -15.18 -5.79 -16.27
C LYS A 233 -15.37 -4.41 -16.90
N ASP A 234 -14.98 -3.34 -16.17
CA ASP A 234 -15.08 -1.97 -16.67
C ASP A 234 -14.08 -1.68 -17.80
N LEU A 235 -12.95 -2.38 -17.81
CA LEU A 235 -11.94 -2.28 -18.87
C LEU A 235 -12.38 -2.96 -20.18
N ALA A 236 -13.34 -3.87 -20.14
CA ALA A 236 -13.83 -4.60 -21.33
C ALA A 236 -14.40 -3.67 -22.43
N ARG A 237 -14.75 -2.43 -22.09
CA ARG A 237 -15.17 -1.40 -23.06
C ARG A 237 -14.00 -0.85 -23.90
N PHE A 238 -12.76 -1.06 -23.47
CA PHE A 238 -11.57 -0.49 -24.10
C PHE A 238 -10.62 -1.55 -24.66
N ILE A 239 -10.53 -2.71 -23.98
CA ILE A 239 -9.57 -3.78 -24.24
C ILE A 239 -10.26 -5.14 -24.24
N HIS A 240 -9.55 -6.13 -24.75
CA HIS A 240 -10.04 -7.50 -24.71
C HIS A 240 -9.85 -8.11 -23.31
N ILE A 241 -10.94 -8.50 -22.68
CA ILE A 241 -10.95 -9.29 -21.44
C ILE A 241 -11.49 -10.69 -21.79
N PRO A 242 -10.81 -11.79 -21.36
CA PRO A 242 -11.28 -13.14 -21.64
C PRO A 242 -12.69 -13.41 -21.12
N GLY A 243 -13.51 -14.10 -21.92
CA GLY A 243 -14.92 -14.37 -21.60
C GLY A 243 -15.13 -15.14 -20.29
N ASN A 244 -14.19 -16.02 -19.95
CA ASN A 244 -14.21 -16.75 -18.67
C ASN A 244 -14.05 -15.85 -17.42
N ILE A 245 -13.68 -14.60 -17.59
CA ILE A 245 -13.64 -13.58 -16.53
C ILE A 245 -14.92 -12.74 -16.58
N LEU A 246 -15.34 -12.34 -17.78
CA LEU A 246 -16.54 -11.52 -17.97
C LEU A 246 -17.82 -12.23 -17.54
N ASP A 247 -17.87 -13.55 -17.72
CA ASP A 247 -19.03 -14.39 -17.41
C ASP A 247 -19.18 -14.69 -15.90
N LYS A 248 -18.22 -14.24 -15.07
CA LYS A 248 -18.25 -14.50 -13.63
C LYS A 248 -18.50 -13.22 -12.84
N GLU A 249 -19.22 -13.35 -11.74
CA GLU A 249 -19.21 -12.33 -10.69
C GLU A 249 -17.98 -12.52 -9.79
N ILE A 250 -17.28 -11.42 -9.52
CA ILE A 250 -16.06 -11.41 -8.71
C ILE A 250 -16.40 -10.74 -7.39
N ILE A 251 -16.47 -11.55 -6.33
CA ILE A 251 -16.63 -11.06 -4.97
C ILE A 251 -15.22 -10.76 -4.44
N GLU A 252 -14.96 -9.50 -4.16
CA GLU A 252 -13.67 -9.00 -3.70
C GLU A 252 -13.78 -8.57 -2.23
N TYR A 253 -12.80 -8.94 -1.43
CA TYR A 253 -12.74 -8.61 -0.01
C TYR A 253 -11.34 -8.13 0.37
N HIS A 254 -11.27 -6.98 1.03
CA HIS A 254 -10.05 -6.41 1.60
C HIS A 254 -9.98 -6.79 3.08
N GLY A 255 -9.28 -7.86 3.37
CA GLY A 255 -9.22 -8.46 4.70
C GLY A 255 -7.91 -8.19 5.44
N ASN A 256 -7.57 -9.13 6.32
CA ASN A 256 -6.30 -9.16 7.01
C ASN A 256 -5.53 -10.43 6.61
N ARG A 257 -4.29 -10.28 6.13
CA ARG A 257 -3.45 -11.40 5.68
C ARG A 257 -3.21 -12.48 6.73
N ALA A 258 -3.34 -12.14 8.00
CA ALA A 258 -3.18 -13.08 9.11
C ALA A 258 -4.40 -13.99 9.30
N VAL A 259 -5.54 -13.67 8.67
CA VAL A 259 -6.82 -14.36 8.84
C VAL A 259 -7.29 -14.90 7.48
N ARG A 260 -7.85 -16.11 7.45
CA ARG A 260 -8.45 -16.66 6.24
C ARG A 260 -9.91 -16.26 6.15
N PRO A 261 -10.34 -15.52 5.12
CA PRO A 261 -11.74 -15.22 4.92
C PRO A 261 -12.44 -16.39 4.21
N TYR A 262 -13.68 -16.62 4.62
CA TYR A 262 -14.60 -17.59 4.04
C TYR A 262 -15.80 -16.87 3.46
N LEU A 263 -16.25 -17.33 2.31
CA LEU A 263 -17.49 -16.91 1.71
C LEU A 263 -18.58 -17.92 2.07
N ARG A 264 -19.55 -17.51 2.89
CA ARG A 264 -20.78 -18.24 3.15
C ARG A 264 -21.83 -17.77 2.16
N LEU A 265 -22.28 -18.64 1.28
CA LEU A 265 -23.11 -18.26 0.15
C LEU A 265 -24.22 -19.27 -0.15
N ARG A 266 -25.26 -18.79 -0.87
CA ARG A 266 -26.24 -19.61 -1.56
C ARG A 266 -26.70 -18.92 -2.85
N ILE A 267 -27.17 -19.71 -3.84
CA ILE A 267 -27.67 -19.19 -5.11
C ILE A 267 -29.16 -19.56 -5.24
N LEU A 268 -30.01 -18.57 -5.10
CA LEU A 268 -31.45 -18.71 -5.22
C LEU A 268 -31.87 -18.75 -6.70
N PRO A 269 -32.96 -19.49 -7.07
CA PRO A 269 -33.79 -20.33 -6.22
C PRO A 269 -33.28 -21.75 -6.04
N GLN A 270 -32.09 -22.11 -6.55
CA GLN A 270 -31.61 -23.49 -6.60
C GLN A 270 -31.12 -24.03 -5.27
N GLU A 271 -30.62 -23.18 -4.40
CA GLU A 271 -30.02 -23.52 -3.11
C GLU A 271 -30.84 -22.92 -1.97
N GLU A 272 -31.36 -23.74 -1.07
CA GLU A 272 -32.06 -23.27 0.12
C GLU A 272 -31.10 -23.00 1.29
N GLU A 273 -30.01 -23.79 1.38
CA GLU A 273 -29.04 -23.72 2.46
C GLU A 273 -27.78 -23.00 2.05
N PHE A 274 -27.16 -22.30 3.02
CA PHE A 274 -25.87 -21.69 2.82
C PHE A 274 -24.75 -22.73 2.93
N HIS A 275 -23.75 -22.63 2.07
CA HIS A 275 -22.52 -23.40 2.15
C HIS A 275 -21.31 -22.47 2.22
N TYR A 276 -20.14 -23.03 2.57
CA TYR A 276 -18.91 -22.28 2.75
C TYR A 276 -17.90 -22.59 1.65
N GLU A 277 -17.23 -21.55 1.18
CA GLU A 277 -16.11 -21.65 0.26
C GLU A 277 -14.95 -20.75 0.74
N GLU A 278 -13.71 -21.21 0.55
CA GLU A 278 -12.54 -20.38 0.81
C GLU A 278 -12.38 -19.29 -0.25
N MET A 279 -12.01 -18.09 0.18
CA MET A 279 -11.62 -17.02 -0.73
C MET A 279 -10.12 -17.12 -1.07
N ARG A 280 -9.77 -16.87 -2.31
CA ARG A 280 -8.40 -16.94 -2.81
C ARG A 280 -7.69 -15.59 -2.65
N LEU A 281 -6.52 -15.58 -2.01
CA LEU A 281 -5.65 -14.40 -1.96
C LEU A 281 -5.10 -14.10 -3.35
N VAL A 282 -5.27 -12.87 -3.83
CA VAL A 282 -4.77 -12.41 -5.14
C VAL A 282 -3.66 -11.39 -5.03
N TYR A 283 -3.74 -10.48 -4.07
CA TYR A 283 -2.71 -9.47 -3.87
C TYR A 283 -2.77 -8.94 -2.43
N ARG A 284 -1.65 -8.93 -1.70
CA ARG A 284 -1.56 -8.46 -0.30
C ARG A 284 -2.69 -9.00 0.58
N ASP A 285 -3.65 -8.15 0.94
CA ASP A 285 -4.80 -8.47 1.80
C ASP A 285 -6.11 -8.56 0.99
N ILE A 286 -6.02 -8.63 -0.35
CA ILE A 286 -7.17 -8.72 -1.23
C ILE A 286 -7.45 -10.19 -1.57
N TYR A 287 -8.64 -10.62 -1.24
CA TYR A 287 -9.15 -11.95 -1.50
C TYR A 287 -10.32 -11.88 -2.49
N ILE A 288 -10.43 -12.90 -3.35
CA ILE A 288 -11.54 -13.00 -4.29
C ILE A 288 -12.21 -14.36 -4.24
N ARG A 289 -13.47 -14.36 -4.64
CA ARG A 289 -14.17 -15.57 -5.06
C ARG A 289 -14.98 -15.29 -6.33
N GLU A 290 -14.81 -16.15 -7.32
CA GLU A 290 -15.48 -16.05 -8.62
C GLU A 290 -16.69 -16.95 -8.64
N LYS A 291 -17.85 -16.45 -9.13
CA LYS A 291 -19.10 -17.20 -9.27
C LYS A 291 -19.76 -16.92 -10.60
N VAL A 292 -20.25 -17.97 -11.23
CA VAL A 292 -21.13 -17.84 -12.38
C VAL A 292 -22.56 -17.79 -11.89
N ILE A 293 -23.28 -16.76 -12.27
CA ILE A 293 -24.70 -16.54 -11.94
C ILE A 293 -25.45 -16.44 -13.24
N PHE A 294 -26.50 -17.25 -13.36
CA PHE A 294 -27.34 -17.27 -14.55
C PHE A 294 -28.52 -16.28 -14.41
N GLU A 295 -29.13 -15.96 -15.56
CA GLU A 295 -30.30 -15.10 -15.61
C GLU A 295 -31.43 -15.68 -14.74
N GLY A 296 -31.97 -14.86 -13.82
CA GLY A 296 -32.99 -15.26 -12.84
C GLY A 296 -32.44 -15.84 -11.54
N GLU A 297 -31.12 -15.97 -11.41
CA GLU A 297 -30.48 -16.33 -10.13
C GLU A 297 -30.10 -15.11 -9.31
N THR A 298 -30.07 -15.30 -7.99
CA THR A 298 -29.59 -14.33 -7.02
C THR A 298 -28.60 -15.02 -6.09
N LEU A 299 -27.38 -14.50 -6.06
CA LEU A 299 -26.35 -14.91 -5.12
C LEU A 299 -26.47 -14.09 -3.84
N GLU A 300 -26.80 -14.75 -2.75
CA GLU A 300 -26.68 -14.17 -1.40
C GLU A 300 -25.38 -14.62 -0.76
N TYR A 301 -24.62 -13.70 -0.19
CA TYR A 301 -23.35 -14.05 0.43
C TYR A 301 -23.04 -13.27 1.72
N GLN A 302 -22.20 -13.86 2.55
CA GLN A 302 -21.61 -13.27 3.75
C GLN A 302 -20.12 -13.60 3.75
N ILE A 303 -19.28 -12.60 4.00
CA ILE A 303 -17.84 -12.80 4.16
C ILE A 303 -17.55 -12.88 5.66
N GLU A 304 -16.93 -13.98 6.07
CA GLU A 304 -16.63 -14.27 7.46
C GLU A 304 -15.12 -14.48 7.65
N GLU A 305 -14.57 -13.92 8.71
CA GLU A 305 -13.21 -14.19 9.16
C GLU A 305 -13.23 -15.07 10.40
N GLU A 306 -12.28 -16.02 10.46
CA GLU A 306 -12.11 -16.89 11.62
C GLU A 306 -11.01 -16.32 12.53
N GLU A 307 -11.42 -15.81 13.71
CA GLU A 307 -10.57 -15.29 14.76
C GLU A 307 -10.75 -16.16 16.01
N ASP A 308 -9.68 -16.74 16.51
CA ASP A 308 -9.69 -17.62 17.72
C ASP A 308 -10.71 -18.77 17.65
N GLY A 309 -10.91 -19.34 16.46
CA GLY A 309 -11.87 -20.42 16.24
C GLY A 309 -13.33 -19.96 16.19
N VAL A 310 -13.59 -18.66 16.19
CA VAL A 310 -14.93 -18.07 16.06
C VAL A 310 -15.03 -17.32 14.74
N ARG A 311 -16.04 -17.66 13.95
CA ARG A 311 -16.33 -16.96 12.69
C ARG A 311 -17.16 -15.72 12.94
N LYS A 312 -16.68 -14.58 12.44
CA LYS A 312 -17.34 -13.29 12.53
C LYS A 312 -17.66 -12.78 11.13
N THR A 313 -18.92 -12.45 10.88
CA THR A 313 -19.34 -11.82 9.62
C THR A 313 -18.76 -10.40 9.53
N LYS A 314 -18.04 -10.11 8.45
CA LYS A 314 -17.48 -8.80 8.13
C LYS A 314 -18.33 -8.05 7.11
N GLU A 315 -18.79 -8.75 6.08
CA GLU A 315 -19.58 -8.17 4.99
C GLU A 315 -20.74 -9.08 4.62
N LYS A 316 -21.80 -8.49 4.04
CA LYS A 316 -22.93 -9.19 3.45
C LYS A 316 -23.31 -8.51 2.14
N GLY A 317 -23.71 -9.30 1.18
CA GLY A 317 -24.13 -8.77 -0.11
C GLY A 317 -25.08 -9.70 -0.83
N GLU A 318 -25.68 -9.14 -1.87
CA GLU A 318 -26.58 -9.82 -2.80
C GLU A 318 -26.24 -9.37 -4.22
N ILE A 319 -26.11 -10.31 -5.13
CA ILE A 319 -25.86 -10.05 -6.55
C ILE A 319 -26.91 -10.78 -7.35
N SER A 320 -27.74 -10.05 -8.08
CA SER A 320 -28.80 -10.62 -8.92
C SER A 320 -28.46 -10.46 -10.39
N CYS A 321 -28.50 -11.57 -11.12
CA CYS A 321 -28.47 -11.54 -12.58
C CYS A 321 -29.91 -11.29 -13.07
N ARG A 322 -30.25 -10.00 -13.27
CA ARG A 322 -31.59 -9.61 -13.71
C ARG A 322 -31.80 -9.91 -15.18
N GLU A 323 -33.04 -10.26 -15.52
CA GLU A 323 -33.47 -10.35 -16.93
C GLU A 323 -33.13 -9.04 -17.66
N ILE A 324 -32.47 -9.14 -18.81
CA ILE A 324 -32.16 -7.97 -19.63
C ILE A 324 -33.46 -7.47 -20.26
N PRO A 325 -33.88 -6.21 -20.02
CA PRO A 325 -35.07 -5.66 -20.62
C PRO A 325 -35.05 -5.80 -22.15
N GLY A 326 -36.12 -6.37 -22.70
CA GLY A 326 -36.26 -6.57 -24.15
C GLY A 326 -35.81 -7.94 -24.68
N ARG A 327 -35.23 -8.81 -23.86
CA ARG A 327 -35.04 -10.22 -24.22
C ARG A 327 -36.38 -10.96 -24.09
N SER A 328 -36.85 -11.50 -25.21
CA SER A 328 -38.00 -12.42 -25.19
C SER A 328 -37.61 -13.69 -24.44
N ARG A 329 -38.52 -14.21 -23.57
CA ARG A 329 -38.37 -15.56 -22.98
C ARG A 329 -38.25 -16.67 -24.01
N GLU A 330 -38.59 -16.39 -25.26
CA GLU A 330 -38.46 -17.32 -26.40
C GLU A 330 -37.15 -17.11 -27.17
N SER A 331 -36.26 -16.25 -26.70
CA SER A 331 -34.97 -16.04 -27.38
C SER A 331 -34.05 -17.26 -27.26
N ARG A 332 -33.10 -17.38 -28.24
CA ARG A 332 -32.06 -18.44 -28.20
C ARG A 332 -31.24 -18.37 -26.90
N PHE A 333 -31.00 -17.17 -26.40
CA PHE A 333 -30.23 -16.96 -25.15
C PHE A 333 -31.02 -17.42 -23.92
N ALA A 334 -32.33 -17.18 -23.86
CA ALA A 334 -33.18 -17.68 -22.77
C ALA A 334 -33.19 -19.23 -22.77
N ALA A 335 -33.30 -19.87 -23.94
CA ALA A 335 -33.25 -21.30 -24.03
C ALA A 335 -31.88 -21.87 -23.62
N LEU A 336 -30.78 -21.21 -23.99
CA LEU A 336 -29.43 -21.59 -23.55
C LEU A 336 -29.22 -21.43 -22.06
N ASN A 337 -29.73 -20.33 -21.49
CA ASN A 337 -29.69 -20.08 -20.05
C ASN A 337 -30.45 -21.17 -19.28
N GLU A 338 -31.67 -21.53 -19.71
CA GLU A 338 -32.43 -22.58 -19.07
C GLU A 338 -31.77 -23.97 -19.18
N MET A 339 -31.11 -24.28 -20.30
CA MET A 339 -30.33 -25.51 -20.43
C MET A 339 -29.12 -25.47 -19.46
N SER A 340 -28.43 -24.35 -19.34
CA SER A 340 -27.31 -24.18 -18.41
C SER A 340 -27.72 -24.34 -16.97
N LEU A 341 -28.87 -23.77 -16.56
CA LEU A 341 -29.46 -23.97 -15.24
C LEU A 341 -29.79 -25.43 -14.97
N SER A 342 -30.43 -26.12 -15.95
CA SER A 342 -30.76 -27.54 -15.81
C SER A 342 -29.50 -28.42 -15.66
N LEU A 343 -28.42 -28.07 -16.34
CA LEU A 343 -27.12 -28.73 -16.20
C LEU A 343 -26.51 -28.50 -14.83
N LYS A 344 -26.55 -27.24 -14.33
CA LYS A 344 -26.00 -26.84 -13.05
C LYS A 344 -26.62 -27.59 -11.86
N VAL A 345 -27.95 -27.84 -11.92
CA VAL A 345 -28.66 -28.57 -10.87
C VAL A 345 -28.74 -30.07 -11.15
N ASN A 346 -27.96 -30.60 -12.11
CA ASN A 346 -27.92 -32.00 -12.52
C ASN A 346 -29.31 -32.59 -12.90
N ASN A 347 -30.22 -31.75 -13.44
CA ASN A 347 -31.52 -32.18 -13.92
C ASN A 347 -31.43 -32.62 -15.38
N GLU A 348 -30.95 -33.86 -15.61
CA GLU A 348 -30.77 -34.41 -16.96
C GLU A 348 -32.06 -34.48 -17.76
N THR A 349 -33.19 -34.77 -17.13
CA THR A 349 -34.48 -34.88 -17.80
C THR A 349 -34.88 -33.55 -18.42
N ALA A 350 -34.87 -32.48 -17.60
CA ALA A 350 -35.21 -31.16 -18.10
C ALA A 350 -34.18 -30.66 -19.13
N LEU A 351 -32.90 -30.97 -18.96
CA LEU A 351 -31.85 -30.62 -19.93
C LEU A 351 -32.11 -31.25 -21.26
N ARG A 352 -32.41 -32.57 -21.30
CA ARG A 352 -32.66 -33.31 -22.56
C ARG A 352 -33.92 -32.80 -23.27
N GLU A 353 -35.00 -32.46 -22.55
CA GLU A 353 -36.21 -31.87 -23.14
C GLU A 353 -35.91 -30.51 -23.77
N LYS A 354 -35.22 -29.61 -23.05
CA LYS A 354 -34.84 -28.28 -23.53
C LYS A 354 -33.89 -28.35 -24.72
N MET A 355 -32.95 -29.27 -24.72
CA MET A 355 -32.05 -29.49 -25.86
C MET A 355 -32.83 -29.95 -27.11
N ARG A 356 -33.82 -30.83 -26.95
CA ARG A 356 -34.65 -31.26 -28.08
C ARG A 356 -35.49 -30.12 -28.65
N GLU A 357 -36.08 -29.31 -27.79
CA GLU A 357 -36.83 -28.12 -28.21
C GLU A 357 -35.93 -27.11 -28.93
N TYR A 358 -34.76 -26.84 -28.38
CA TYR A 358 -33.77 -25.95 -28.98
C TYR A 358 -33.36 -26.47 -30.38
N GLN A 359 -33.02 -27.74 -30.50
CA GLN A 359 -32.65 -28.35 -31.79
C GLN A 359 -33.77 -28.28 -32.84
N LYS A 360 -35.03 -28.47 -32.44
CA LYS A 360 -36.17 -28.31 -33.35
C LYS A 360 -36.30 -26.88 -33.87
N ARG A 361 -36.14 -25.89 -32.97
CA ARG A 361 -36.20 -24.47 -33.35
C ARG A 361 -35.02 -24.07 -34.21
N ASP A 362 -33.82 -24.53 -33.89
CA ASP A 362 -32.59 -24.25 -34.63
C ASP A 362 -32.61 -24.87 -36.03
N ALA A 363 -33.10 -26.09 -36.15
CA ALA A 363 -33.28 -26.73 -37.44
C ALA A 363 -34.26 -25.97 -38.37
N ALA A 364 -35.35 -25.40 -37.78
CA ALA A 364 -36.29 -24.57 -38.54
C ALA A 364 -35.63 -23.26 -39.03
N VAL A 365 -34.79 -22.62 -38.20
CA VAL A 365 -34.04 -21.44 -38.60
C VAL A 365 -33.00 -21.75 -39.66
N SER A 366 -32.23 -22.83 -39.48
CA SER A 366 -31.19 -23.25 -40.42
C SER A 366 -31.77 -23.66 -41.79
N ALA A 367 -33.01 -24.19 -41.82
CA ALA A 367 -33.70 -24.47 -43.07
C ALA A 367 -34.11 -23.22 -43.85
N LEU A 368 -34.36 -22.07 -43.11
CA LEU A 368 -34.74 -20.79 -43.73
C LEU A 368 -33.51 -19.97 -44.17
N PHE A 369 -32.40 -20.14 -43.44
CA PHE A 369 -31.16 -19.40 -43.66
C PHE A 369 -29.99 -20.38 -43.73
N PRO A 370 -29.81 -21.10 -44.84
CA PRO A 370 -28.67 -21.99 -45.01
C PRO A 370 -27.39 -21.18 -44.93
N ILE A 371 -26.54 -21.48 -43.93
CA ILE A 371 -25.21 -20.91 -43.82
C ILE A 371 -24.37 -21.56 -44.92
N ALA A 372 -23.88 -20.71 -45.84
CA ALA A 372 -23.03 -21.14 -46.97
C ALA A 372 -21.63 -21.52 -46.46
#